data_eb0aa3e60229da372decb49dd3dd6ab1
#
_entry.id   eb0aa3e60229da372decb49dd3dd6ab1
#
_cell.length_a   1.000
_cell.length_b   1.000
_cell.length_c   1.000
_cell.angle_alpha   90.00
_cell.angle_beta   90.00
_cell.angle_gamma   90.00
#
_symmetry.space_group_name_H-M   'P 1'
#
loop_
_entity.id
_entity.type
_entity.pdbx_description
1 polymer ?
#
loop_
_entity_poly.entity_id
_entity_poly.type
_entity_poly.pdbx_seq_one_letter_code
_entity_poly.pdbx_strand_id
1 'polypeptide(L)'
;VSATGATTVQNLAYAQRLGLWGGEDFPFATRSEFIAAIEDGGVAAMEVLARDLKALGLYSARSLSFDGVEYEMLEHALTRAQIGIYDAYAGAFQIIHNNLDAAMQAANITGATRTLNAQAKSAARSASESAKQRFFNHLITAMQTPSLIASIERDLAAGHSAVVQIVSTGEALQERRLADIPTEEWDDVRVDVTPREYVLSYLEHSFPVQLYEPFTDSEGNLSSRPVTDPDGNPVESREAAARRDRLIEHLASLAPVPAALDQI
;
A
#
# COMPACT_ATOMS: atom_id res chain seq x y z
N VAL A 1 -4.08 -11.03 -20.60
CA VAL A 1 -2.62 -11.14 -20.80
C VAL A 1 -1.94 -10.47 -19.62
N SER A 2 -1.04 -11.16 -18.95
CA SER A 2 -0.29 -10.63 -17.81
C SER A 2 1.20 -10.98 -17.97
N ALA A 3 2.09 -10.05 -17.62
CA ALA A 3 3.53 -10.28 -17.62
C ALA A 3 3.95 -11.23 -16.49
N THR A 4 3.19 -11.25 -15.39
CA THR A 4 3.36 -12.16 -14.26
C THR A 4 2.09 -12.98 -14.09
N GLY A 5 2.12 -14.25 -14.48
CA GLY A 5 0.95 -15.13 -14.44
C GLY A 5 0.47 -15.42 -13.02
N ALA A 6 1.36 -15.91 -12.18
CA ALA A 6 1.11 -16.13 -10.75
C ALA A 6 2.43 -16.16 -9.99
N THR A 7 2.51 -15.41 -8.90
CA THR A 7 3.64 -15.44 -7.95
C THR A 7 3.36 -16.35 -6.77
N THR A 8 2.08 -16.59 -6.48
CA THR A 8 1.61 -17.53 -5.45
C THR A 8 0.47 -18.37 -5.98
N VAL A 9 0.19 -19.51 -5.35
CA VAL A 9 -0.94 -20.39 -5.72
C VAL A 9 -2.27 -19.65 -5.65
N GLN A 10 -2.44 -18.77 -4.67
CA GLN A 10 -3.65 -17.97 -4.49
C GLN A 10 -3.93 -17.04 -5.68
N ASN A 11 -2.88 -16.59 -6.38
CA ASN A 11 -3.02 -15.79 -7.60
C ASN A 11 -3.60 -16.59 -8.77
N LEU A 12 -3.58 -17.92 -8.75
CA LEU A 12 -4.28 -18.77 -9.73
C LEU A 12 -5.80 -18.84 -9.49
N ALA A 13 -6.27 -18.32 -8.37
CA ALA A 13 -7.69 -18.36 -7.99
C ALA A 13 -8.65 -17.67 -8.99
N TYR A 14 -8.17 -16.80 -9.87
CA TYR A 14 -8.95 -16.21 -10.97
C TYR A 14 -9.06 -17.15 -12.20
N ALA A 15 -8.24 -18.19 -12.27
CA ALA A 15 -8.04 -18.99 -13.49
C ALA A 15 -9.06 -20.14 -13.63
N GLN A 16 -10.27 -20.00 -13.08
CA GLN A 16 -11.35 -20.98 -13.24
C GLN A 16 -11.62 -21.31 -14.71
N ARG A 17 -11.52 -20.33 -15.61
CA ARG A 17 -11.73 -20.53 -17.04
C ARG A 17 -10.68 -21.42 -17.71
N LEU A 18 -9.57 -21.69 -17.04
CA LEU A 18 -8.57 -22.66 -17.49
C LEU A 18 -8.94 -24.10 -17.11
N GLY A 19 -10.08 -24.29 -16.42
CA GLY A 19 -10.55 -25.58 -16.05
C GLY A 19 -9.73 -26.24 -14.93
N LEU A 20 -9.24 -25.46 -13.96
CA LEU A 20 -8.41 -25.98 -12.86
C LEU A 20 -9.22 -26.61 -11.74
N TRP A 21 -10.53 -26.32 -11.65
CA TRP A 21 -11.47 -26.87 -10.67
C TRP A 21 -12.91 -26.70 -11.15
N GLY A 22 -13.85 -27.43 -10.52
CA GLY A 22 -15.30 -27.21 -10.68
C GLY A 22 -15.96 -27.90 -11.87
N GLY A 23 -15.29 -28.81 -12.55
CA GLY A 23 -15.84 -29.68 -13.59
C GLY A 23 -15.95 -31.14 -13.16
N GLU A 24 -16.82 -31.92 -13.77
CA GLU A 24 -16.97 -33.35 -13.49
C GLU A 24 -15.70 -34.17 -13.78
N ASP A 25 -14.87 -33.69 -14.72
CA ASP A 25 -13.62 -34.32 -15.13
C ASP A 25 -12.38 -33.80 -14.40
N PHE A 26 -12.55 -32.85 -13.45
CA PHE A 26 -11.42 -32.25 -12.75
C PHE A 26 -11.17 -32.92 -11.38
N PRO A 27 -9.89 -33.07 -10.97
CA PRO A 27 -9.54 -33.71 -9.70
C PRO A 27 -9.95 -32.88 -8.46
N PHE A 28 -10.36 -31.59 -8.66
CA PHE A 28 -10.73 -30.69 -7.59
C PHE A 28 -12.15 -30.15 -7.82
N ALA A 29 -13.06 -30.41 -6.88
CA ALA A 29 -14.42 -29.92 -6.97
C ALA A 29 -14.50 -28.41 -6.72
N THR A 30 -13.62 -27.87 -5.89
CA THR A 30 -13.64 -26.47 -5.47
C THR A 30 -12.28 -25.78 -5.63
N ARG A 31 -12.33 -24.44 -5.71
CA ARG A 31 -11.14 -23.60 -5.69
C ARG A 31 -10.26 -23.84 -4.45
N SER A 32 -10.89 -24.02 -3.29
CA SER A 32 -10.17 -24.19 -2.02
C SER A 32 -9.39 -25.51 -2.00
N GLU A 33 -9.99 -26.60 -2.50
CA GLU A 33 -9.30 -27.89 -2.63
C GLU A 33 -8.12 -27.82 -3.59
N PHE A 34 -8.30 -27.15 -4.73
CA PHE A 34 -7.22 -26.93 -5.69
C PHE A 34 -6.05 -26.16 -5.05
N ILE A 35 -6.33 -25.02 -4.39
CA ILE A 35 -5.30 -24.21 -3.74
C ILE A 35 -4.56 -25.03 -2.68
N ALA A 36 -5.28 -25.73 -1.80
CA ALA A 36 -4.67 -26.55 -0.75
C ALA A 36 -3.77 -27.64 -1.32
N ALA A 37 -4.21 -28.34 -2.35
CA ALA A 37 -3.44 -29.41 -2.98
C ALA A 37 -2.15 -28.89 -3.66
N ILE A 38 -2.21 -27.72 -4.30
CA ILE A 38 -1.03 -27.13 -4.92
C ILE A 38 -0.08 -26.53 -3.87
N GLU A 39 -0.59 -25.96 -2.77
CA GLU A 39 0.22 -25.49 -1.65
C GLU A 39 0.97 -26.65 -0.98
N ASP A 40 0.32 -27.78 -0.74
CA ASP A 40 0.93 -28.99 -0.19
C ASP A 40 2.02 -29.56 -1.11
N GLY A 41 1.81 -29.51 -2.43
CA GLY A 41 2.77 -29.97 -3.42
C GLY A 41 3.89 -28.95 -3.73
N GLY A 42 3.75 -27.71 -3.26
CA GLY A 42 4.73 -26.64 -3.39
C GLY A 42 5.11 -26.28 -4.83
N VAL A 43 6.35 -25.85 -5.01
CA VAL A 43 6.89 -25.41 -6.31
C VAL A 43 6.79 -26.51 -7.37
N ALA A 44 7.04 -27.76 -7.00
CA ALA A 44 6.98 -28.90 -7.93
C ALA A 44 5.57 -29.10 -8.51
N ALA A 45 4.53 -28.98 -7.70
CA ALA A 45 3.14 -29.06 -8.17
C ALA A 45 2.80 -27.88 -9.10
N MET A 46 3.28 -26.67 -8.80
CA MET A 46 3.10 -25.52 -9.69
C MET A 46 3.81 -25.68 -11.04
N GLU A 47 5.00 -26.26 -11.06
CA GLU A 47 5.74 -26.55 -12.31
C GLU A 47 5.04 -27.59 -13.17
N VAL A 48 4.55 -28.68 -12.57
CA VAL A 48 3.76 -29.71 -13.28
C VAL A 48 2.51 -29.09 -13.88
N LEU A 49 1.76 -28.34 -13.09
CA LEU A 49 0.56 -27.63 -13.55
C LEU A 49 0.86 -26.68 -14.72
N ALA A 50 1.89 -25.87 -14.60
CA ALA A 50 2.30 -24.93 -15.64
C ALA A 50 2.70 -25.65 -16.93
N ARG A 51 3.41 -26.79 -16.82
CA ARG A 51 3.78 -27.64 -17.96
C ARG A 51 2.54 -28.22 -18.65
N ASP A 52 1.60 -28.72 -17.87
CA ASP A 52 0.39 -29.35 -18.42
C ASP A 52 -0.52 -28.31 -19.10
N LEU A 53 -0.68 -27.14 -18.49
CA LEU A 53 -1.40 -26.01 -19.10
C LEU A 53 -0.73 -25.54 -20.41
N LYS A 54 0.60 -25.56 -20.48
CA LYS A 54 1.34 -25.27 -21.72
C LYS A 54 1.09 -26.34 -22.79
N ALA A 55 1.12 -27.60 -22.42
CA ALA A 55 0.87 -28.72 -23.34
C ALA A 55 -0.55 -28.67 -23.92
N LEU A 56 -1.52 -28.21 -23.13
CA LEU A 56 -2.91 -28.01 -23.56
C LEU A 56 -3.13 -26.70 -24.34
N GLY A 57 -2.11 -25.85 -24.48
CA GLY A 57 -2.24 -24.55 -25.13
C GLY A 57 -3.01 -23.49 -24.33
N LEU A 58 -3.36 -23.78 -23.08
CA LEU A 58 -4.10 -22.88 -22.20
C LEU A 58 -3.21 -21.84 -21.53
N TYR A 59 -1.91 -22.11 -21.48
CA TYR A 59 -0.90 -21.22 -20.94
C TYR A 59 0.28 -21.12 -21.89
N SER A 60 0.68 -19.92 -22.22
CA SER A 60 1.88 -19.65 -23.03
C SER A 60 2.88 -18.89 -22.17
N ALA A 61 4.04 -19.47 -21.94
CA ALA A 61 5.14 -18.80 -21.27
C ALA A 61 6.39 -18.89 -22.17
N ARG A 62 7.09 -17.78 -22.26
CA ARG A 62 8.32 -17.65 -22.99
C ARG A 62 9.48 -17.50 -22.01
N SER A 63 10.48 -18.35 -22.10
CA SER A 63 11.75 -18.09 -21.41
C SER A 63 12.45 -16.96 -22.18
N LEU A 64 12.79 -15.90 -21.47
CA LEU A 64 13.63 -14.84 -22.01
C LEU A 64 15.09 -15.26 -21.82
N SER A 65 15.90 -15.11 -22.87
CA SER A 65 17.36 -15.18 -22.71
C SER A 65 17.83 -13.84 -22.18
N PHE A 66 18.71 -13.89 -21.20
CA PHE A 66 19.43 -12.74 -20.67
C PHE A 66 20.84 -12.62 -21.25
N ASP A 67 21.14 -13.39 -22.32
CA ASP A 67 22.42 -13.31 -23.01
C ASP A 67 22.64 -11.91 -23.58
N GLY A 68 23.77 -11.30 -23.24
CA GLY A 68 24.08 -9.93 -23.64
C GLY A 68 23.42 -8.83 -22.79
N VAL A 69 22.71 -9.19 -21.71
CA VAL A 69 22.21 -8.22 -20.73
C VAL A 69 23.30 -7.95 -19.71
N GLU A 70 23.67 -6.69 -19.55
CA GLU A 70 24.56 -6.22 -18.50
C GLU A 70 23.74 -5.57 -17.37
N TYR A 71 24.14 -5.81 -16.15
CA TYR A 71 23.53 -5.24 -14.95
C TYR A 71 24.48 -4.26 -14.30
N GLU A 72 24.07 -3.03 -14.16
CA GLU A 72 24.77 -2.00 -13.43
C GLU A 72 23.91 -1.50 -12.25
N MET A 73 24.55 -1.34 -11.10
CA MET A 73 23.91 -0.75 -9.93
C MET A 73 24.19 0.76 -9.94
N LEU A 74 23.15 1.57 -10.11
CA LEU A 74 23.25 3.02 -9.99
C LEU A 74 23.10 3.42 -8.51
N GLU A 75 24.18 3.81 -7.88
CA GLU A 75 24.16 4.29 -6.49
C GLU A 75 23.84 5.80 -6.44
N HIS A 76 22.98 6.16 -5.50
CA HIS A 76 22.65 7.56 -5.19
C HIS A 76 23.15 7.90 -3.77
N ALA A 77 24.09 8.82 -3.68
CA ALA A 77 24.54 9.38 -2.41
C ALA A 77 23.59 10.48 -1.96
N LEU A 78 22.91 10.30 -0.82
CA LEU A 78 22.03 11.32 -0.26
C LEU A 78 22.81 12.60 0.07
N THR A 79 22.28 13.74 -0.36
CA THR A 79 22.79 15.05 0.02
C THR A 79 22.43 15.37 1.48
N ARG A 80 23.14 16.32 2.10
CA ARG A 80 22.81 16.79 3.46
C ARG A 80 21.38 17.33 3.57
N ALA A 81 20.89 17.99 2.51
CA ALA A 81 19.51 18.46 2.47
C ALA A 81 18.50 17.31 2.46
N GLN A 82 18.74 16.29 1.66
CA GLN A 82 17.89 15.08 1.60
C GLN A 82 17.89 14.32 2.93
N ILE A 83 19.04 14.18 3.59
CA ILE A 83 19.15 13.58 4.93
C ILE A 83 18.31 14.39 5.92
N GLY A 84 18.41 15.73 5.92
CA GLY A 84 17.63 16.60 6.81
C GLY A 84 16.10 16.44 6.58
N ILE A 85 15.67 16.32 5.34
CA ILE A 85 14.26 16.06 5.01
C ILE A 85 13.84 14.67 5.50
N TYR A 86 14.65 13.64 5.24
CA TYR A 86 14.37 12.28 5.70
C TYR A 86 14.22 12.22 7.23
N ASP A 87 15.14 12.82 7.96
CA ASP A 87 15.13 12.86 9.43
C ASP A 87 13.91 13.61 9.98
N ALA A 88 13.51 14.72 9.33
CA ALA A 88 12.31 15.45 9.72
C ALA A 88 11.04 14.59 9.58
N TYR A 89 10.89 13.86 8.48
CA TYR A 89 9.76 12.94 8.30
C TYR A 89 9.86 11.71 9.21
N ALA A 90 11.05 11.18 9.47
CA ALA A 90 11.23 10.09 10.44
C ALA A 90 10.79 10.53 11.84
N GLY A 91 11.13 11.76 12.25
CA GLY A 91 10.63 12.38 13.48
C GLY A 91 9.11 12.53 13.50
N ALA A 92 8.51 12.96 12.39
CA ALA A 92 7.05 13.08 12.28
C ALA A 92 6.37 11.71 12.42
N PHE A 93 6.89 10.65 11.82
CA PHE A 93 6.36 9.29 12.00
C PHE A 93 6.51 8.78 13.43
N GLN A 94 7.56 9.15 14.16
CA GLN A 94 7.68 8.86 15.58
C GLN A 94 6.56 9.55 16.40
N ILE A 95 6.25 10.82 16.06
CA ILE A 95 5.16 11.56 16.68
C ILE A 95 3.81 10.91 16.35
N ILE A 96 3.59 10.51 15.09
CA ILE A 96 2.38 9.80 14.65
C ILE A 96 2.23 8.49 15.44
N HIS A 97 3.29 7.70 15.55
CA HIS A 97 3.28 6.43 16.30
C HIS A 97 2.88 6.62 17.77
N ASN A 98 3.46 7.60 18.44
CA ASN A 98 3.14 7.92 19.84
C ASN A 98 1.68 8.40 20.00
N ASN A 99 1.16 9.17 19.03
CA ASN A 99 -0.22 9.63 19.03
C ASN A 99 -1.22 8.53 18.65
N LEU A 100 -0.82 7.54 17.85
CA LEU A 100 -1.66 6.42 17.46
C LEU A 100 -2.12 5.62 18.68
N ASP A 101 -1.20 5.28 19.59
CA ASP A 101 -1.55 4.53 20.81
C ASP A 101 -2.46 5.37 21.74
N ALA A 102 -2.17 6.66 21.88
CA ALA A 102 -3.01 7.57 22.65
C ALA A 102 -4.41 7.78 22.02
N ALA A 103 -4.49 7.84 20.70
CA ALA A 103 -5.76 7.95 19.97
C ALA A 103 -6.60 6.68 20.13
N MET A 104 -5.99 5.50 20.02
CA MET A 104 -6.68 4.22 20.26
C MET A 104 -7.21 4.11 21.69
N GLN A 105 -6.49 4.68 22.66
CA GLN A 105 -6.97 4.74 24.05
C GLN A 105 -8.13 5.73 24.20
N ALA A 106 -8.02 6.93 23.65
CA ALA A 106 -9.08 7.95 23.67
C ALA A 106 -10.35 7.52 22.92
N ALA A 107 -10.21 6.62 21.96
CA ALA A 107 -11.31 6.04 21.18
C ALA A 107 -11.89 4.76 21.82
N ASN A 108 -11.41 4.30 22.98
CA ASN A 108 -11.79 3.05 23.64
C ASN A 108 -11.53 1.77 22.79
N ILE A 109 -10.58 1.82 21.88
CA ILE A 109 -10.05 0.63 21.18
C ILE A 109 -9.14 -0.15 22.13
N THR A 110 -8.35 0.56 22.92
CA THR A 110 -7.52 0.02 24.00
C THR A 110 -7.86 0.71 25.32
N GLY A 111 -7.87 -0.03 26.41
CA GLY A 111 -7.96 0.51 27.77
C GLY A 111 -6.57 0.67 28.40
N ALA A 112 -6.51 1.13 29.66
CA ALA A 112 -5.26 1.36 30.38
C ALA A 112 -4.37 0.10 30.50
N THR A 113 -4.96 -1.09 30.60
CA THR A 113 -4.24 -2.34 30.84
C THR A 113 -4.47 -3.42 29.77
N ARG A 114 -5.44 -3.25 28.89
CA ARG A 114 -5.81 -4.29 27.89
C ARG A 114 -6.41 -3.72 26.62
N THR A 115 -6.42 -4.57 25.58
CA THR A 115 -7.14 -4.32 24.33
C THR A 115 -8.64 -4.59 24.55
N LEU A 116 -9.50 -3.66 24.13
CA LEU A 116 -10.96 -3.78 24.16
C LEU A 116 -11.49 -4.25 22.80
N ASN A 117 -10.88 -3.80 21.70
CA ASN A 117 -11.23 -4.19 20.35
C ASN A 117 -9.96 -4.58 19.55
N ALA A 118 -9.69 -5.89 19.49
CA ALA A 118 -8.48 -6.41 18.84
C ALA A 118 -8.47 -6.16 17.33
N GLN A 119 -9.64 -6.22 16.68
CA GLN A 119 -9.78 -6.01 15.25
C GLN A 119 -9.51 -4.55 14.89
N ALA A 120 -10.13 -3.59 15.59
CA ALA A 120 -9.88 -2.16 15.37
C ALA A 120 -8.42 -1.78 15.64
N LYS A 121 -7.81 -2.33 16.69
CA LYS A 121 -6.38 -2.13 17.01
C LYS A 121 -5.48 -2.64 15.89
N SER A 122 -5.73 -3.86 15.40
CA SER A 122 -4.96 -4.46 14.32
C SER A 122 -5.10 -3.65 13.03
N ALA A 123 -6.32 -3.24 12.68
CA ALA A 123 -6.59 -2.41 11.51
C ALA A 123 -5.87 -1.05 11.59
N ALA A 124 -5.95 -0.35 12.72
CA ALA A 124 -5.28 0.94 12.92
C ALA A 124 -3.76 0.84 12.79
N ARG A 125 -3.14 -0.19 13.38
CA ARG A 125 -1.68 -0.41 13.27
C ARG A 125 -1.27 -0.80 11.85
N SER A 126 -2.00 -1.69 11.20
CA SER A 126 -1.73 -2.11 9.83
C SER A 126 -1.85 -0.95 8.84
N ALA A 127 -2.86 -0.09 8.99
CA ALA A 127 -3.03 1.11 8.17
C ALA A 127 -1.84 2.08 8.35
N SER A 128 -1.40 2.31 9.59
CA SER A 128 -0.25 3.16 9.91
C SER A 128 1.05 2.64 9.28
N GLU A 129 1.34 1.34 9.44
CA GLU A 129 2.53 0.71 8.86
C GLU A 129 2.50 0.75 7.33
N SER A 130 1.35 0.49 6.71
CA SER A 130 1.18 0.57 5.26
C SER A 130 1.38 1.98 4.72
N ALA A 131 0.89 3.00 5.43
CA ALA A 131 1.10 4.40 5.07
C ALA A 131 2.57 4.79 5.18
N LYS A 132 3.24 4.39 6.27
CA LYS A 132 4.67 4.62 6.49
C LYS A 132 5.52 4.00 5.40
N GLN A 133 5.29 2.74 5.06
CA GLN A 133 6.04 2.04 4.01
C GLN A 133 5.85 2.72 2.65
N ARG A 134 4.62 3.05 2.28
CA ARG A 134 4.34 3.75 1.02
C ARG A 134 5.02 5.10 0.97
N PHE A 135 4.90 5.89 2.03
CA PHE A 135 5.54 7.20 2.12
C PHE A 135 7.06 7.12 1.90
N PHE A 136 7.76 6.29 2.67
CA PHE A 136 9.22 6.20 2.57
C PHE A 136 9.68 5.62 1.23
N ASN A 137 8.93 4.68 0.65
CA ASN A 137 9.22 4.20 -0.70
C ASN A 137 9.16 5.33 -1.73
N HIS A 138 8.11 6.15 -1.70
CA HIS A 138 7.98 7.30 -2.60
C HIS A 138 9.01 8.39 -2.32
N LEU A 139 9.30 8.68 -1.04
CA LEU A 139 10.30 9.66 -0.65
C LEU A 139 11.69 9.28 -1.15
N ILE A 140 12.12 8.04 -0.92
CA ILE A 140 13.43 7.55 -1.35
C ILE A 140 13.51 7.53 -2.88
N THR A 141 12.48 7.04 -3.56
CA THR A 141 12.41 7.06 -5.03
C THR A 141 12.56 8.48 -5.56
N ALA A 142 11.82 9.44 -5.00
CA ALA A 142 11.91 10.85 -5.39
C ALA A 142 13.31 11.45 -5.14
N MET A 143 13.96 11.08 -4.04
CA MET A 143 15.32 11.52 -3.73
C MET A 143 16.38 10.94 -4.67
N GLN A 144 16.17 9.75 -5.22
CA GLN A 144 17.07 9.08 -6.17
C GLN A 144 16.92 9.59 -7.61
N THR A 145 15.82 10.22 -7.95
CA THR A 145 15.47 10.65 -9.30
C THR A 145 16.55 11.49 -10.00
N PRO A 146 17.25 12.44 -9.34
CA PRO A 146 18.32 13.21 -10.01
C PRO A 146 19.46 12.35 -10.56
N SER A 147 19.87 11.29 -9.86
CA SER A 147 20.88 10.35 -10.35
C SER A 147 20.36 9.49 -11.51
N LEU A 148 19.09 9.11 -11.45
CA LEU A 148 18.41 8.40 -12.52
C LEU A 148 18.36 9.24 -13.80
N ILE A 149 17.94 10.51 -13.70
CA ILE A 149 17.88 11.44 -14.84
C ILE A 149 19.27 11.60 -15.48
N ALA A 150 20.31 11.83 -14.67
CA ALA A 150 21.67 11.94 -15.19
C ALA A 150 22.15 10.68 -15.92
N SER A 151 21.71 9.49 -15.46
CA SER A 151 21.99 8.23 -16.16
C SER A 151 21.22 8.12 -17.48
N ILE A 152 19.94 8.47 -17.49
CA ILE A 152 19.10 8.47 -18.69
C ILE A 152 19.68 9.42 -19.74
N GLU A 153 20.05 10.66 -19.35
CA GLU A 153 20.64 11.63 -20.27
C GLU A 153 21.95 11.15 -20.90
N ARG A 154 22.80 10.48 -20.11
CA ARG A 154 24.02 9.86 -20.60
C ARG A 154 23.75 8.77 -21.63
N ASP A 155 22.78 7.90 -21.35
CA ASP A 155 22.42 6.80 -22.24
C ASP A 155 21.77 7.30 -23.55
N LEU A 156 20.92 8.30 -23.46
CA LEU A 156 20.33 8.96 -24.64
C LEU A 156 21.41 9.64 -25.50
N ALA A 157 22.39 10.31 -24.87
CA ALA A 157 23.51 10.93 -25.59
C ALA A 157 24.41 9.88 -26.27
N ALA A 158 24.46 8.65 -25.75
CA ALA A 158 25.16 7.52 -26.37
C ALA A 158 24.33 6.84 -27.48
N GLY A 159 23.12 7.31 -27.77
CA GLY A 159 22.22 6.77 -28.80
C GLY A 159 21.39 5.58 -28.34
N HIS A 160 21.31 5.31 -27.04
CA HIS A 160 20.45 4.28 -26.46
C HIS A 160 19.03 4.79 -26.23
N SER A 161 18.08 3.88 -26.06
CA SER A 161 16.72 4.17 -25.60
C SER A 161 16.60 3.79 -24.13
N ALA A 162 15.95 4.62 -23.32
CA ALA A 162 15.70 4.37 -21.92
C ALA A 162 14.25 3.93 -21.69
N VAL A 163 14.05 2.90 -20.84
CA VAL A 163 12.75 2.50 -20.32
C VAL A 163 12.81 2.60 -18.80
N VAL A 164 12.00 3.48 -18.24
CA VAL A 164 11.98 3.74 -16.79
C VAL A 164 10.83 2.99 -16.14
N GLN A 165 11.13 2.18 -15.14
CA GLN A 165 10.13 1.55 -14.29
C GLN A 165 10.21 2.16 -12.90
N ILE A 166 9.12 2.77 -12.45
CA ILE A 166 8.98 3.32 -11.10
C ILE A 166 8.08 2.43 -10.24
N VAL A 167 8.24 2.51 -8.92
CA VAL A 167 7.52 1.66 -7.96
C VAL A 167 6.01 1.91 -8.00
N SER A 168 5.59 3.17 -8.21
CA SER A 168 4.19 3.57 -8.33
C SER A 168 4.10 4.94 -8.99
N THR A 169 3.07 5.14 -9.81
CA THR A 169 2.73 6.44 -10.41
C THR A 169 1.94 7.36 -9.48
N GLY A 170 1.42 6.84 -8.37
CA GLY A 170 0.52 7.60 -7.51
C GLY A 170 -0.92 7.70 -8.01
N GLU A 171 -1.27 7.06 -9.14
CA GLU A 171 -2.57 7.15 -9.81
C GLU A 171 -3.76 6.97 -8.87
N ALA A 172 -3.76 5.94 -8.03
CA ALA A 172 -4.86 5.68 -7.08
C ALA A 172 -5.06 6.79 -6.03
N LEU A 173 -4.00 7.54 -5.70
CA LEU A 173 -4.11 8.69 -4.80
C LEU A 173 -4.60 9.92 -5.57
N GLN A 174 -4.14 10.10 -6.79
CA GLN A 174 -4.60 11.14 -7.70
C GLN A 174 -6.09 10.99 -8.01
N GLU A 175 -6.57 9.78 -8.31
CA GLU A 175 -7.99 9.50 -8.54
C GLU A 175 -8.85 9.86 -7.34
N ARG A 176 -8.41 9.55 -6.12
CA ARG A 176 -9.14 9.93 -4.90
C ARG A 176 -9.20 11.45 -4.73
N ARG A 177 -8.11 12.15 -4.97
CA ARG A 177 -8.09 13.62 -4.89
C ARG A 177 -8.99 14.25 -5.95
N LEU A 178 -9.01 13.71 -7.16
CA LEU A 178 -9.90 14.17 -8.22
C LEU A 178 -11.38 13.88 -7.92
N ALA A 179 -11.67 12.77 -7.23
CA ALA A 179 -13.05 12.44 -6.84
C ALA A 179 -13.64 13.44 -5.82
N ASP A 180 -12.79 14.13 -5.04
CA ASP A 180 -13.19 15.16 -4.08
C ASP A 180 -13.38 16.54 -4.73
N ILE A 181 -13.04 16.69 -6.02
CA ILE A 181 -13.09 17.96 -6.76
C ILE A 181 -14.23 17.89 -7.80
N PRO A 182 -15.13 18.89 -7.87
CA PRO A 182 -16.15 18.95 -8.92
C PRO A 182 -15.54 18.85 -10.32
N THR A 183 -16.17 18.10 -11.21
CA THR A 183 -15.67 17.85 -12.57
C THR A 183 -15.51 19.13 -13.40
N GLU A 184 -16.24 20.17 -13.07
CA GLU A 184 -16.18 21.48 -13.73
C GLU A 184 -14.86 22.23 -13.42
N GLU A 185 -14.16 21.84 -12.36
CA GLU A 185 -12.91 22.48 -11.91
C GLU A 185 -11.66 21.73 -12.40
N TRP A 186 -11.81 20.55 -13.07
CA TRP A 186 -10.68 19.68 -13.43
C TRP A 186 -9.68 20.32 -14.43
N ASP A 187 -10.16 21.21 -15.29
CA ASP A 187 -9.31 21.83 -16.32
C ASP A 187 -8.26 22.81 -15.71
N ASP A 188 -8.51 23.32 -14.51
CA ASP A 188 -7.63 24.28 -13.83
C ASP A 188 -6.86 23.68 -12.64
N VAL A 189 -7.13 22.41 -12.29
CA VAL A 189 -6.53 21.78 -11.11
C VAL A 189 -5.29 20.97 -11.46
N ARG A 190 -4.14 21.39 -10.91
CA ARG A 190 -2.94 20.53 -10.83
C ARG A 190 -2.98 19.75 -9.53
N VAL A 191 -3.19 18.45 -9.62
CA VAL A 191 -3.10 17.54 -8.47
C VAL A 191 -1.68 17.02 -8.38
N ASP A 192 -0.84 17.74 -7.63
CA ASP A 192 0.52 17.27 -7.34
C ASP A 192 0.47 16.21 -6.24
N VAL A 193 0.71 14.96 -6.62
CA VAL A 193 0.76 13.84 -5.67
C VAL A 193 2.18 13.71 -5.11
N THR A 194 2.49 14.49 -4.09
CA THR A 194 3.78 14.37 -3.39
C THR A 194 3.79 13.17 -2.42
N PRO A 195 4.95 12.66 -2.01
CA PRO A 195 5.02 11.62 -0.98
C PRO A 195 4.26 11.96 0.30
N ARG A 196 4.22 13.24 0.69
CA ARG A 196 3.49 13.74 1.86
C ARG A 196 2.00 13.41 1.83
N GLU A 197 1.39 13.41 0.65
CA GLU A 197 -0.04 13.15 0.47
C GLU A 197 -0.45 11.74 0.94
N TYR A 198 0.45 10.76 0.90
CA TYR A 198 0.16 9.41 1.42
C TYR A 198 -0.05 9.40 2.94
N VAL A 199 0.67 10.25 3.67
CA VAL A 199 0.53 10.37 5.13
C VAL A 199 -0.69 11.20 5.48
N LEU A 200 -0.93 12.28 4.76
CA LEU A 200 -2.13 13.11 4.94
C LEU A 200 -3.39 12.30 4.70
N SER A 201 -3.46 11.57 3.59
CA SER A 201 -4.59 10.68 3.29
C SER A 201 -4.80 9.60 4.37
N TYR A 202 -3.72 9.07 4.96
CA TYR A 202 -3.83 8.15 6.09
C TYR A 202 -4.44 8.82 7.32
N LEU A 203 -3.98 10.03 7.67
CA LEU A 203 -4.50 10.76 8.83
C LEU A 203 -5.98 11.13 8.63
N GLU A 204 -6.36 11.58 7.44
CA GLU A 204 -7.71 11.99 7.11
C GLU A 204 -8.71 10.81 7.12
N HIS A 205 -8.31 9.63 6.61
CA HIS A 205 -9.26 8.55 6.32
C HIS A 205 -9.07 7.28 7.16
N SER A 206 -7.91 7.11 7.80
CA SER A 206 -7.55 5.83 8.44
C SER A 206 -7.00 5.98 9.87
N PHE A 207 -6.78 7.20 10.34
CA PHE A 207 -6.39 7.43 11.73
C PHE A 207 -7.55 7.10 12.67
N PRO A 208 -7.33 6.41 13.81
CA PRO A 208 -8.39 5.86 14.64
C PRO A 208 -9.10 6.95 15.48
N VAL A 209 -10.03 7.66 14.88
CA VAL A 209 -10.85 8.69 15.53
C VAL A 209 -12.25 8.20 15.93
N GLN A 210 -12.76 7.10 15.32
CA GLN A 210 -14.05 6.53 15.66
C GLN A 210 -14.12 6.20 17.14
N LEU A 211 -15.11 6.73 17.84
CA LEU A 211 -15.37 6.44 19.26
C LEU A 211 -16.02 5.07 19.41
N TYR A 212 -15.55 4.32 20.39
CA TYR A 212 -16.14 3.05 20.81
C TYR A 212 -16.64 3.14 22.24
N GLU A 213 -17.70 2.41 22.57
CA GLU A 213 -18.16 2.24 23.94
C GLU A 213 -17.80 0.85 24.47
N PRO A 214 -17.20 0.76 25.67
CA PRO A 214 -16.92 -0.52 26.30
C PRO A 214 -18.23 -1.21 26.73
N PHE A 215 -18.27 -2.53 26.56
CA PHE A 215 -19.35 -3.38 27.07
C PHE A 215 -18.81 -4.73 27.51
N THR A 216 -19.59 -5.44 28.33
CA THR A 216 -19.30 -6.81 28.72
C THR A 216 -20.17 -7.75 27.88
N ASP A 217 -19.53 -8.72 27.21
CA ASP A 217 -20.26 -9.71 26.40
C ASP A 217 -20.97 -10.77 27.28
N SER A 218 -21.71 -11.68 26.63
CA SER A 218 -22.43 -12.75 27.31
C SER A 218 -21.56 -13.77 28.03
N GLU A 219 -20.26 -13.78 27.71
CA GLU A 219 -19.25 -14.66 28.34
C GLU A 219 -18.50 -13.96 29.48
N GLY A 220 -18.83 -12.70 29.76
CA GLY A 220 -18.18 -11.89 30.81
C GLY A 220 -16.90 -11.20 30.36
N ASN A 221 -16.56 -11.22 29.05
CA ASN A 221 -15.38 -10.53 28.53
C ASN A 221 -15.70 -9.07 28.24
N LEU A 222 -14.79 -8.19 28.61
CA LEU A 222 -14.89 -6.77 28.28
C LEU A 222 -14.40 -6.54 26.86
N SER A 223 -15.27 -5.95 26.04
CA SER A 223 -15.03 -5.60 24.64
C SER A 223 -15.45 -4.15 24.38
N SER A 224 -15.38 -3.68 23.14
CA SER A 224 -15.96 -2.38 22.76
C SER A 224 -16.59 -2.44 21.36
N ARG A 225 -17.61 -1.61 21.16
CA ARG A 225 -18.35 -1.48 19.90
C ARG A 225 -18.39 -0.02 19.43
N PRO A 226 -18.49 0.24 18.10
CA PRO A 226 -18.54 1.60 17.58
C PRO A 226 -19.77 2.35 18.08
N VAL A 227 -19.59 3.64 18.38
CA VAL A 227 -20.68 4.55 18.74
C VAL A 227 -21.15 5.24 17.46
N THR A 228 -22.47 5.23 17.24
CA THR A 228 -23.11 5.97 16.15
C THR A 228 -24.11 6.99 16.71
N ASP A 229 -24.35 8.05 15.98
CA ASP A 229 -25.42 9.00 16.26
C ASP A 229 -26.80 8.42 15.92
N PRO A 230 -27.92 9.13 16.20
CA PRO A 230 -29.27 8.67 15.87
C PRO A 230 -29.51 8.43 14.37
N ASP A 231 -28.74 9.05 13.49
CA ASP A 231 -28.81 8.91 12.05
C ASP A 231 -27.91 7.77 11.52
N GLY A 232 -27.18 7.09 12.42
CA GLY A 232 -26.30 5.97 12.10
C GLY A 232 -24.87 6.38 11.67
N ASN A 233 -24.52 7.66 11.75
CA ASN A 233 -23.18 8.11 11.40
C ASN A 233 -22.19 7.81 12.53
N PRO A 234 -20.90 7.54 12.19
CA PRO A 234 -19.86 7.33 13.17
C PRO A 234 -19.63 8.57 14.05
N VAL A 235 -19.55 8.37 15.37
CA VAL A 235 -19.18 9.43 16.32
C VAL A 235 -17.67 9.42 16.52
N GLU A 236 -17.02 10.57 16.38
CA GLU A 236 -15.58 10.70 16.61
C GLU A 236 -15.24 11.01 18.08
N SER A 237 -14.16 10.44 18.58
CA SER A 237 -13.52 10.87 19.81
C SER A 237 -12.89 12.25 19.64
N ARG A 238 -13.34 13.24 20.40
CA ARG A 238 -12.83 14.62 20.33
C ARG A 238 -11.33 14.69 20.56
N GLU A 239 -10.82 13.89 21.48
CA GLU A 239 -9.38 13.86 21.79
C GLU A 239 -8.60 13.23 20.65
N ALA A 240 -9.06 12.10 20.07
CA ALA A 240 -8.40 11.46 18.96
C ALA A 240 -8.43 12.34 17.70
N ALA A 241 -9.56 13.00 17.40
CA ALA A 241 -9.68 13.95 16.32
C ALA A 241 -8.72 15.16 16.47
N ALA A 242 -8.67 15.75 17.67
CA ALA A 242 -7.74 16.85 17.94
C ALA A 242 -6.24 16.44 17.83
N ARG A 243 -5.92 15.17 18.07
CA ARG A 243 -4.57 14.63 17.84
C ARG A 243 -4.29 14.51 16.33
N ARG A 244 -5.23 13.95 15.55
CA ARG A 244 -5.17 13.87 14.10
C ARG A 244 -4.91 15.25 13.48
N ASP A 245 -5.70 16.24 13.86
CA ASP A 245 -5.64 17.59 13.27
C ASP A 245 -4.29 18.26 13.54
N ARG A 246 -3.74 18.12 14.75
CA ARG A 246 -2.37 18.60 15.05
C ARG A 246 -1.29 17.87 14.25
N LEU A 247 -1.45 16.58 13.96
CA LEU A 247 -0.52 15.83 13.12
C LEU A 247 -0.58 16.31 11.66
N ILE A 248 -1.76 16.62 11.15
CA ILE A 248 -1.95 17.21 9.81
C ILE A 248 -1.26 18.57 9.72
N GLU A 249 -1.47 19.45 10.69
CA GLU A 249 -0.81 20.75 10.75
C GLU A 249 0.73 20.62 10.80
N HIS A 250 1.24 19.71 11.61
CA HIS A 250 2.67 19.45 11.72
C HIS A 250 3.25 18.98 10.37
N LEU A 251 2.61 18.00 9.71
CA LEU A 251 3.06 17.52 8.40
C LEU A 251 2.99 18.60 7.32
N ALA A 252 1.97 19.46 7.35
CA ALA A 252 1.83 20.57 6.41
C ALA A 252 2.99 21.57 6.53
N SER A 253 3.61 21.68 7.71
CA SER A 253 4.76 22.56 7.94
C SER A 253 6.09 22.02 7.41
N LEU A 254 6.18 20.72 7.10
CA LEU A 254 7.40 20.09 6.59
C LEU A 254 7.60 20.42 5.10
N ALA A 255 8.87 20.50 4.67
CA ALA A 255 9.21 20.75 3.28
C ALA A 255 8.65 19.64 2.36
N PRO A 256 7.90 19.99 1.30
CA PRO A 256 7.44 19.01 0.32
C PRO A 256 8.62 18.51 -0.52
N VAL A 257 8.51 17.26 -0.98
CA VAL A 257 9.43 16.66 -1.96
C VAL A 257 8.61 16.35 -3.20
N PRO A 258 8.99 16.83 -4.40
CA PRO A 258 8.30 16.49 -5.64
C PRO A 258 8.24 14.99 -5.84
N ALA A 259 7.19 14.46 -6.46
CA ALA A 259 7.13 13.05 -6.80
C ALA A 259 8.20 12.70 -7.87
N ALA A 260 8.60 11.43 -7.93
CA ALA A 260 9.59 10.98 -8.91
C ALA A 260 9.11 11.21 -10.35
N LEU A 261 7.82 10.98 -10.60
CA LEU A 261 7.21 11.16 -11.92
C LEU A 261 7.23 12.62 -12.39
N ASP A 262 7.09 13.58 -11.46
CA ASP A 262 7.10 15.02 -11.80
C ASP A 262 8.51 15.54 -12.07
N GLN A 263 9.54 14.78 -11.71
CA GLN A 263 10.95 15.13 -11.90
C GLN A 263 11.52 14.56 -13.21
N ILE A 264 10.97 13.46 -13.71
CA ILE A 264 11.40 12.78 -14.95
C ILE A 264 10.75 13.43 -16.17
#